data_dbfdbe8809b87470409303d149992389
#
_entry.id   dbfdbe8809b87470409303d149992389
#
_cell.length_a   1.000
_cell.length_b   1.000
_cell.length_c   1.000
_cell.angle_alpha   90.00
_cell.angle_beta   90.00
_cell.angle_gamma   90.00
#
_symmetry.space_group_name_H-M   'P 1'
#
loop_
_entity.id
_entity.type
_entity.pdbx_description
1 polymer ?
#
loop_
_entity_poly.entity_id
_entity_poly.type
_entity_poly.pdbx_seq_one_letter_code
_entity_poly.pdbx_strand_id
1 'polypeptide(L)'
;MAITYNNLYLDIRQRLRAAGIESATLEARELVCFGTNKSREELARDGGLYASPELEHRVRDLVRRHLEGEPVAYLIGEWEFYGLPLDISRDVLIPRPETAELVELIVEESPNARRLLDIGTGSGCIAISLDKKLPDAKVEAWDISEEALAIARKNNDALEARVRFLQRDVLADDWEKIPSFDVIVSNPPYVTETEKNEMDANVLEWEPGLALFVPDEDPLRFYNRIARLGSELLLPGGKLYFEINQAYGRETAHILEMNQYRDARVIKDIFGKDRIVTANR
;
A
#
# COMPACT_ATOMS: atom_id res chain seq x y z
N MET A 1 12.00 -12.19 37.02
CA MET A 1 12.81 -13.37 36.62
C MET A 1 13.31 -13.13 35.21
N ALA A 2 14.54 -13.55 34.90
CA ALA A 2 15.03 -13.43 33.52
C ALA A 2 14.21 -14.33 32.59
N ILE A 3 13.79 -13.82 31.43
CA ILE A 3 12.99 -14.54 30.42
C ILE A 3 13.84 -14.89 29.23
N THR A 4 13.69 -16.10 28.66
CA THR A 4 14.37 -16.46 27.41
C THR A 4 13.64 -15.84 26.21
N TYR A 5 14.35 -15.66 25.08
CA TYR A 5 13.72 -15.12 23.86
C TYR A 5 12.53 -15.96 23.40
N ASN A 6 12.62 -17.28 23.48
CA ASN A 6 11.50 -18.15 23.12
C ASN A 6 10.29 -17.96 24.05
N ASN A 7 10.52 -17.86 25.36
CA ASN A 7 9.44 -17.65 26.32
C ASN A 7 8.84 -16.25 26.18
N LEU A 8 9.64 -15.23 25.87
CA LEU A 8 9.16 -13.89 25.57
C LEU A 8 8.23 -13.91 24.35
N TYR A 9 8.67 -14.53 23.24
CA TYR A 9 7.84 -14.69 22.06
C TYR A 9 6.52 -15.43 22.36
N LEU A 10 6.57 -16.54 23.11
CA LEU A 10 5.39 -17.31 23.46
C LEU A 10 4.41 -16.51 24.34
N ASP A 11 4.91 -15.75 25.32
CA ASP A 11 4.10 -14.84 26.16
C ASP A 11 3.42 -13.78 25.30
N ILE A 12 4.17 -13.10 24.41
CA ILE A 12 3.61 -12.06 23.54
C ILE A 12 2.55 -12.65 22.61
N ARG A 13 2.83 -13.76 21.95
CA ARG A 13 1.86 -14.45 21.08
C ARG A 13 0.56 -14.80 21.83
N GLN A 14 0.68 -15.27 23.07
CA GLN A 14 -0.48 -15.60 23.88
C GLN A 14 -1.31 -14.35 24.23
N ARG A 15 -0.66 -13.23 24.56
CA ARG A 15 -1.33 -11.95 24.86
C ARG A 15 -2.09 -11.42 23.64
N LEU A 16 -1.46 -11.43 22.46
CA LEU A 16 -2.12 -10.98 21.23
C LEU A 16 -3.32 -11.87 20.87
N ARG A 17 -3.20 -13.19 21.04
CA ARG A 17 -4.34 -14.13 20.88
C ARG A 17 -5.47 -13.87 21.87
N ALA A 18 -5.15 -13.60 23.13
CA ALA A 18 -6.13 -13.29 24.16
C ALA A 18 -6.87 -11.97 23.88
N ALA A 19 -6.25 -11.05 23.14
CA ALA A 19 -6.85 -9.81 22.67
C ALA A 19 -7.64 -9.97 21.35
N GLY A 20 -7.74 -11.20 20.81
CA GLY A 20 -8.51 -11.47 19.57
C GLY A 20 -7.78 -11.20 18.28
N ILE A 21 -6.46 -10.96 18.30
CA ILE A 21 -5.67 -10.69 17.10
C ILE A 21 -5.46 -12.00 16.33
N GLU A 22 -6.01 -12.08 15.12
CA GLU A 22 -5.95 -13.30 14.28
C GLU A 22 -4.52 -13.60 13.82
N SER A 23 -3.77 -12.58 13.44
CA SER A 23 -2.35 -12.63 13.00
C SER A 23 -1.35 -12.72 14.14
N ALA A 24 -1.77 -12.96 15.38
CA ALA A 24 -0.94 -12.94 16.59
C ALA A 24 0.40 -13.70 16.49
N THR A 25 0.48 -14.77 15.69
CA THR A 25 1.71 -15.54 15.52
C THR A 25 2.75 -14.77 14.70
N LEU A 26 2.32 -14.10 13.64
CA LEU A 26 3.17 -13.28 12.79
C LEU A 26 3.56 -12.00 13.53
N GLU A 27 2.59 -11.26 14.04
CA GLU A 27 2.80 -9.98 14.70
C GLU A 27 3.66 -10.08 15.96
N ALA A 28 3.46 -11.12 16.78
CA ALA A 28 4.33 -11.38 17.92
C ALA A 28 5.80 -11.57 17.49
N ARG A 29 6.02 -12.23 16.35
CA ARG A 29 7.37 -12.46 15.83
C ARG A 29 8.01 -11.16 15.39
N GLU A 30 7.28 -10.35 14.62
CA GLU A 30 7.76 -9.06 14.15
C GLU A 30 8.12 -8.13 15.32
N LEU A 31 7.21 -7.99 16.29
CA LEU A 31 7.42 -7.14 17.46
C LEU A 31 8.61 -7.61 18.31
N VAL A 32 8.78 -8.93 18.50
CA VAL A 32 9.92 -9.47 19.27
C VAL A 32 11.23 -9.31 18.48
N CYS A 33 11.25 -9.60 17.19
CA CYS A 33 12.42 -9.40 16.35
C CYS A 33 12.86 -7.94 16.39
N PHE A 34 11.95 -7.01 16.13
CA PHE A 34 12.23 -5.58 16.14
C PHE A 34 12.67 -5.08 17.53
N GLY A 35 11.92 -5.44 18.59
CA GLY A 35 12.23 -5.02 19.95
C GLY A 35 13.55 -5.56 20.49
N THR A 36 14.01 -6.71 20.00
CA THR A 36 15.28 -7.34 20.37
C THR A 36 16.42 -7.09 19.40
N ASN A 37 16.18 -6.39 18.27
CA ASN A 37 17.13 -6.21 17.16
C ASN A 37 17.68 -7.53 16.63
N LYS A 38 16.83 -8.56 16.51
CA LYS A 38 17.20 -9.88 15.99
C LYS A 38 16.43 -10.21 14.72
N SER A 39 17.09 -10.85 13.78
CA SER A 39 16.39 -11.48 12.65
C SER A 39 15.54 -12.68 13.14
N ARG A 40 14.65 -13.17 12.26
CA ARG A 40 13.83 -14.37 12.54
C ARG A 40 14.72 -15.61 12.79
N GLU A 41 15.80 -15.75 12.04
CA GLU A 41 16.79 -16.83 12.16
C GLU A 41 17.60 -16.72 13.46
N GLU A 42 18.00 -15.50 13.82
CA GLU A 42 18.71 -15.24 15.08
C GLU A 42 17.81 -15.49 16.29
N LEU A 43 16.55 -15.07 16.23
CA LEU A 43 15.59 -15.34 17.29
C LEU A 43 15.36 -16.84 17.49
N ALA A 44 15.28 -17.60 16.38
CA ALA A 44 15.14 -19.06 16.45
C ALA A 44 16.39 -19.75 17.00
N ARG A 45 17.61 -19.34 16.56
CA ARG A 45 18.89 -19.87 17.02
C ARG A 45 19.13 -19.58 18.50
N ASP A 46 18.86 -18.36 18.92
CA ASP A 46 19.17 -17.84 20.25
C ASP A 46 18.00 -17.99 21.24
N GLY A 47 16.94 -18.69 20.86
CA GLY A 47 15.69 -18.81 21.62
C GLY A 47 15.83 -19.27 23.07
N GLY A 48 16.87 -20.06 23.38
CA GLY A 48 17.20 -20.51 24.73
C GLY A 48 17.99 -19.49 25.57
N LEU A 49 18.53 -18.43 24.97
CA LEU A 49 19.26 -17.39 25.66
C LEU A 49 18.30 -16.42 26.37
N TYR A 50 18.79 -15.76 27.40
CA TYR A 50 18.01 -14.77 28.14
C TYR A 50 18.02 -13.40 27.46
N ALA A 51 16.86 -12.79 27.34
CA ALA A 51 16.75 -11.39 26.98
C ALA A 51 17.22 -10.49 28.13
N SER A 52 17.88 -9.38 27.82
CA SER A 52 18.16 -8.38 28.85
C SER A 52 16.88 -7.69 29.32
N PRO A 53 16.85 -7.16 30.54
CA PRO A 53 15.68 -6.43 31.05
C PRO A 53 15.25 -5.28 30.14
N GLU A 54 16.21 -4.58 29.52
CA GLU A 54 15.95 -3.47 28.61
C GLU A 54 15.25 -3.94 27.33
N LEU A 55 15.71 -5.07 26.73
CA LEU A 55 15.09 -5.65 25.55
C LEU A 55 13.69 -6.19 25.86
N GLU A 56 13.52 -6.87 27.01
CA GLU A 56 12.21 -7.31 27.45
C GLU A 56 11.26 -6.13 27.61
N HIS A 57 11.70 -5.04 28.27
CA HIS A 57 10.90 -3.84 28.44
C HIS A 57 10.50 -3.21 27.11
N ARG A 58 11.45 -3.07 26.19
CA ARG A 58 11.18 -2.53 24.84
C ARG A 58 10.13 -3.35 24.09
N VAL A 59 10.25 -4.67 24.08
CA VAL A 59 9.24 -5.55 23.45
C VAL A 59 7.86 -5.37 24.11
N ARG A 60 7.80 -5.35 25.44
CA ARG A 60 6.53 -5.17 26.16
C ARG A 60 5.88 -3.81 25.92
N ASP A 61 6.66 -2.76 25.75
CA ASP A 61 6.16 -1.43 25.38
C ASP A 61 5.56 -1.42 23.97
N LEU A 62 6.25 -2.01 22.98
CA LEU A 62 5.72 -2.18 21.62
C LEU A 62 4.39 -2.94 21.63
N VAL A 63 4.32 -4.05 22.39
CA VAL A 63 3.09 -4.83 22.51
C VAL A 63 1.97 -4.05 23.19
N ARG A 64 2.27 -3.26 24.22
CA ARG A 64 1.29 -2.38 24.86
C ARG A 64 0.69 -1.40 23.85
N ARG A 65 1.53 -0.70 23.10
CA ARG A 65 1.09 0.25 22.06
C ARG A 65 0.26 -0.45 20.97
N HIS A 66 0.68 -1.63 20.57
CA HIS A 66 -0.09 -2.42 19.60
C HIS A 66 -1.47 -2.84 20.13
N LEU A 67 -1.56 -3.26 21.38
CA LEU A 67 -2.84 -3.56 22.05
C LEU A 67 -3.72 -2.32 22.26
N GLU A 68 -3.14 -1.13 22.24
CA GLU A 68 -3.83 0.17 22.23
C GLU A 68 -4.25 0.60 20.80
N GLY A 69 -4.03 -0.26 19.78
CA GLY A 69 -4.49 -0.09 18.40
C GLY A 69 -3.41 0.33 17.40
N GLU A 70 -2.17 0.64 17.82
CA GLU A 70 -1.13 1.08 16.88
C GLU A 70 -0.70 -0.08 15.96
N PRO A 71 -0.76 0.07 14.61
CA PRO A 71 -0.38 -0.97 13.68
C PRO A 71 1.09 -1.38 13.80
N VAL A 72 1.35 -2.69 13.69
CA VAL A 72 2.74 -3.23 13.75
C VAL A 72 3.66 -2.57 12.73
N ALA A 73 3.16 -2.29 11.52
CA ALA A 73 3.93 -1.61 10.48
C ALA A 73 4.45 -0.23 10.93
N TYR A 74 3.62 0.55 11.63
CA TYR A 74 4.03 1.87 12.15
C TYR A 74 4.94 1.77 13.37
N LEU A 75 4.75 0.76 14.22
CA LEU A 75 5.63 0.50 15.36
C LEU A 75 7.04 0.13 14.93
N ILE A 76 7.16 -0.64 13.85
CA ILE A 76 8.44 -1.07 13.27
C ILE A 76 9.01 0.05 12.39
N GLY A 77 8.15 0.81 11.70
CA GLY A 77 8.54 1.83 10.74
C GLY A 77 8.96 1.29 9.39
N GLU A 78 8.79 -0.02 9.16
CA GLU A 78 9.12 -0.73 7.91
C GLU A 78 8.06 -1.78 7.60
N TRP A 79 7.75 -1.96 6.31
CA TRP A 79 6.82 -2.98 5.85
C TRP A 79 7.29 -3.59 4.53
N GLU A 80 7.19 -4.92 4.42
CA GLU A 80 7.53 -5.60 3.18
C GLU A 80 6.36 -5.53 2.19
N PHE A 81 6.62 -5.03 0.99
CA PHE A 81 5.67 -5.05 -0.11
C PHE A 81 6.35 -5.54 -1.39
N TYR A 82 5.78 -6.56 -2.02
CA TYR A 82 6.27 -7.16 -3.27
C TYR A 82 7.77 -7.55 -3.22
N GLY A 83 8.22 -8.03 -2.04
CA GLY A 83 9.61 -8.38 -1.74
C GLY A 83 10.55 -7.20 -1.52
N LEU A 84 10.03 -5.99 -1.38
CA LEU A 84 10.80 -4.77 -1.11
C LEU A 84 10.52 -4.28 0.31
N PRO A 85 11.56 -4.00 1.13
CA PRO A 85 11.39 -3.33 2.42
C PRO A 85 11.12 -1.84 2.19
N LEU A 86 9.99 -1.35 2.67
CA LEU A 86 9.57 0.05 2.54
C LEU A 86 9.49 0.71 3.91
N ASP A 87 10.10 1.88 4.06
CA ASP A 87 9.83 2.76 5.20
C ASP A 87 8.35 3.18 5.19
N ILE A 88 7.72 3.11 6.34
CA ILE A 88 6.30 3.40 6.55
C ILE A 88 6.14 4.32 7.76
N SER A 89 5.23 5.26 7.66
CA SER A 89 4.79 6.11 8.78
C SER A 89 3.29 6.36 8.72
N ARG A 90 2.76 7.07 9.70
CA ARG A 90 1.34 7.49 9.74
C ARG A 90 0.93 8.42 8.59
N ASP A 91 1.87 8.88 7.79
CA ASP A 91 1.62 9.76 6.65
C ASP A 91 1.26 9.00 5.37
N VAL A 92 1.40 7.66 5.37
CA VAL A 92 1.11 6.81 4.21
C VAL A 92 0.24 5.61 4.60
N LEU A 93 -0.61 5.16 3.68
CA LEU A 93 -1.34 3.92 3.81
C LEU A 93 -0.36 2.74 3.91
N ILE A 94 -0.62 1.81 4.82
CA ILE A 94 0.15 0.55 4.87
C ILE A 94 -0.17 -0.25 3.59
N PRO A 95 0.82 -0.58 2.75
CA PRO A 95 0.59 -1.32 1.51
C PRO A 95 -0.11 -2.65 1.76
N ARG A 96 -1.20 -2.91 1.02
CA ARG A 96 -1.99 -4.13 1.16
C ARG A 96 -1.45 -5.24 0.26
N PRO A 97 -1.52 -6.52 0.69
CA PRO A 97 -1.07 -7.64 -0.14
C PRO A 97 -1.75 -7.70 -1.51
N GLU A 98 -3.04 -7.35 -1.58
CA GLU A 98 -3.84 -7.35 -2.80
C GLU A 98 -3.31 -6.33 -3.83
N THR A 99 -2.72 -5.23 -3.39
CA THR A 99 -2.09 -4.25 -4.28
C THR A 99 -0.89 -4.84 -5.04
N ALA A 100 -0.25 -5.90 -4.50
CA ALA A 100 0.82 -6.61 -5.20
C ALA A 100 0.30 -7.35 -6.45
N GLU A 101 -0.95 -7.83 -6.44
CA GLU A 101 -1.57 -8.45 -7.62
C GLU A 101 -1.76 -7.43 -8.76
N LEU A 102 -2.05 -6.16 -8.41
CA LEU A 102 -2.11 -5.08 -9.39
C LEU A 102 -0.75 -4.82 -10.06
N VAL A 103 0.33 -4.81 -9.26
CA VAL A 103 1.70 -4.67 -9.80
C VAL A 103 2.04 -5.83 -10.73
N GLU A 104 1.78 -7.08 -10.30
CA GLU A 104 2.05 -8.29 -11.10
C GLU A 104 1.32 -8.25 -12.44
N LEU A 105 0.02 -7.92 -12.41
CA LEU A 105 -0.80 -7.80 -13.62
C LEU A 105 -0.22 -6.77 -14.62
N ILE A 106 0.24 -5.61 -14.13
CA ILE A 106 0.85 -4.59 -14.98
C ILE A 106 2.14 -5.10 -15.64
N VAL A 107 2.99 -5.78 -14.85
CA VAL A 107 4.25 -6.35 -15.35
C VAL A 107 4.00 -7.41 -16.40
N GLU A 108 3.01 -8.30 -16.19
CA GLU A 108 2.64 -9.34 -17.15
C GLU A 108 2.03 -8.78 -18.45
N GLU A 109 1.13 -7.82 -18.33
CA GLU A 109 0.38 -7.31 -19.49
C GLU A 109 1.05 -6.17 -20.24
N SER A 110 2.01 -5.50 -19.61
CA SER A 110 2.69 -4.33 -20.18
C SER A 110 4.22 -4.41 -20.03
N PRO A 111 4.86 -5.56 -20.37
CA PRO A 111 6.29 -5.78 -20.12
C PRO A 111 7.19 -4.84 -20.93
N ASN A 112 6.67 -4.23 -21.97
CA ASN A 112 7.39 -3.30 -22.86
C ASN A 112 7.02 -1.83 -22.62
N ALA A 113 6.25 -1.52 -21.59
CA ALA A 113 5.90 -0.15 -21.24
C ALA A 113 7.16 0.68 -20.99
N ARG A 114 7.20 1.90 -21.53
CA ARG A 114 8.34 2.82 -21.43
C ARG A 114 8.08 3.99 -20.50
N ARG A 115 6.82 4.34 -20.30
CA ARG A 115 6.42 5.48 -19.47
C ARG A 115 5.20 5.08 -18.65
N LEU A 116 5.37 5.06 -17.36
CA LEU A 116 4.30 4.71 -16.42
C LEU A 116 4.03 5.89 -15.47
N LEU A 117 2.78 6.01 -15.08
CA LEU A 117 2.32 6.98 -14.09
C LEU A 117 1.55 6.27 -12.98
N ASP A 118 1.97 6.48 -11.74
CA ASP A 118 1.27 6.06 -10.53
C ASP A 118 0.61 7.28 -9.87
N ILE A 119 -0.71 7.26 -9.69
CA ILE A 119 -1.49 8.37 -9.12
C ILE A 119 -1.99 8.00 -7.74
N GLY A 120 -1.65 8.82 -6.72
CA GLY A 120 -1.88 8.51 -5.32
C GLY A 120 -0.86 7.51 -4.79
N THR A 121 0.43 7.81 -4.99
CA THR A 121 1.52 6.84 -4.80
C THR A 121 1.78 6.45 -3.34
N GLY A 122 1.37 7.29 -2.38
CA GLY A 122 1.57 7.04 -0.95
C GLY A 122 3.05 6.79 -0.60
N SER A 123 3.37 5.60 -0.11
CA SER A 123 4.74 5.18 0.21
C SER A 123 5.64 4.96 -1.02
N GLY A 124 5.10 5.05 -2.23
CA GLY A 124 5.77 4.72 -3.47
C GLY A 124 5.74 3.23 -3.82
N CYS A 125 4.99 2.41 -3.10
CA CYS A 125 5.02 0.94 -3.20
C CYS A 125 4.76 0.44 -4.62
N ILE A 126 3.75 0.95 -5.33
CA ILE A 126 3.45 0.57 -6.72
C ILE A 126 4.54 1.08 -7.65
N ALA A 127 4.83 2.39 -7.62
CA ALA A 127 5.77 3.04 -8.52
C ALA A 127 7.19 2.43 -8.44
N ILE A 128 7.70 2.22 -7.22
CA ILE A 128 9.03 1.64 -6.99
C ILE A 128 9.06 0.19 -7.45
N SER A 129 8.02 -0.60 -7.16
CA SER A 129 7.93 -1.99 -7.62
C SER A 129 7.95 -2.07 -9.15
N LEU A 130 7.22 -1.19 -9.84
CA LEU A 130 7.21 -1.11 -11.31
C LEU A 130 8.58 -0.70 -11.87
N ASP A 131 9.28 0.28 -11.27
CA ASP A 131 10.64 0.64 -11.69
C ASP A 131 11.62 -0.53 -11.54
N LYS A 132 11.51 -1.32 -10.47
CA LYS A 132 12.35 -2.51 -10.26
C LYS A 132 12.06 -3.65 -11.23
N LYS A 133 10.81 -3.84 -11.63
CA LYS A 133 10.40 -4.93 -12.53
C LYS A 133 10.52 -4.58 -14.01
N LEU A 134 10.42 -3.30 -14.35
CA LEU A 134 10.48 -2.79 -15.72
C LEU A 134 11.68 -1.84 -15.89
N PRO A 135 12.92 -2.35 -15.92
CA PRO A 135 14.14 -1.54 -15.83
C PRO A 135 14.35 -0.56 -16.97
N ASP A 136 13.67 -0.76 -18.09
CA ASP A 136 13.71 0.13 -19.25
C ASP A 136 12.65 1.24 -19.21
N ALA A 137 11.74 1.18 -18.24
CA ALA A 137 10.67 2.15 -18.09
C ALA A 137 11.12 3.39 -17.31
N LYS A 138 10.42 4.50 -17.55
CA LYS A 138 10.48 5.72 -16.73
C LYS A 138 9.17 5.81 -15.95
N VAL A 139 9.27 5.73 -14.65
CA VAL A 139 8.10 5.81 -13.76
C VAL A 139 8.02 7.21 -13.16
N GLU A 140 6.87 7.83 -13.32
CA GLU A 140 6.47 9.05 -12.63
C GLU A 140 5.40 8.72 -11.61
N ALA A 141 5.39 9.38 -10.46
CA ALA A 141 4.45 9.12 -9.39
C ALA A 141 3.95 10.43 -8.78
N TRP A 142 2.64 10.53 -8.58
CA TRP A 142 1.99 11.71 -8.04
C TRP A 142 1.31 11.42 -6.72
N ASP A 143 1.38 12.39 -5.82
CA ASP A 143 0.57 12.43 -4.61
C ASP A 143 0.24 13.89 -4.26
N ILE A 144 -0.85 14.10 -3.54
CA ILE A 144 -1.21 15.42 -3.03
C ILE A 144 -0.44 15.75 -1.75
N SER A 145 -0.11 14.71 -0.94
CA SER A 145 0.61 14.85 0.33
C SER A 145 2.12 14.92 0.11
N GLU A 146 2.73 16.02 0.53
CA GLU A 146 4.18 16.15 0.52
C GLU A 146 4.84 15.25 1.58
N GLU A 147 4.14 14.97 2.68
CA GLU A 147 4.58 14.04 3.72
C GLU A 147 4.68 12.60 3.16
N ALA A 148 3.66 12.16 2.40
CA ALA A 148 3.70 10.87 1.71
C ALA A 148 4.84 10.82 0.69
N LEU A 149 5.01 11.88 -0.10
CA LEU A 149 6.10 11.97 -1.07
C LEU A 149 7.49 11.97 -0.41
N ALA A 150 7.64 12.52 0.80
CA ALA A 150 8.90 12.45 1.54
C ALA A 150 9.25 10.99 1.89
N ILE A 151 8.26 10.18 2.31
CA ILE A 151 8.45 8.73 2.54
C ILE A 151 8.77 8.01 1.23
N ALA A 152 8.01 8.29 0.17
CA ALA A 152 8.23 7.67 -1.14
C ALA A 152 9.65 7.95 -1.69
N ARG A 153 10.15 9.19 -1.57
CA ARG A 153 11.52 9.56 -1.96
C ARG A 153 12.56 8.83 -1.10
N LYS A 154 12.35 8.72 0.20
CA LYS A 154 13.22 7.97 1.10
C LYS A 154 13.31 6.49 0.67
N ASN A 155 12.18 5.86 0.37
CA ASN A 155 12.11 4.50 -0.14
C ASN A 155 12.82 4.36 -1.50
N ASN A 156 12.60 5.31 -2.39
CA ASN A 156 13.25 5.35 -3.70
C ASN A 156 14.77 5.36 -3.58
N ASP A 157 15.30 6.21 -2.71
CA ASP A 157 16.74 6.35 -2.50
C ASP A 157 17.32 5.08 -1.82
N ALA A 158 16.65 4.57 -0.79
CA ALA A 158 17.08 3.36 -0.07
C ALA A 158 17.11 2.12 -0.98
N LEU A 159 16.16 2.03 -1.92
CA LEU A 159 16.05 0.93 -2.87
C LEU A 159 16.77 1.19 -4.21
N GLU A 160 17.48 2.32 -4.35
CA GLU A 160 18.15 2.72 -5.60
C GLU A 160 17.18 2.67 -6.82
N ALA A 161 15.93 3.11 -6.63
CA ALA A 161 14.95 3.22 -7.69
C ALA A 161 15.05 4.60 -8.39
N ARG A 162 14.42 4.75 -9.54
CA ARG A 162 14.56 5.95 -10.41
C ARG A 162 13.22 6.64 -10.64
N VAL A 163 12.28 6.50 -9.72
CA VAL A 163 10.95 7.10 -9.81
C VAL A 163 11.03 8.62 -9.65
N ARG A 164 10.31 9.34 -10.50
CA ARG A 164 10.16 10.78 -10.41
C ARG A 164 8.87 11.11 -9.64
N PHE A 165 9.00 11.68 -8.45
CA PHE A 165 7.88 12.06 -7.61
C PHE A 165 7.51 13.54 -7.79
N LEU A 166 6.20 13.82 -7.94
CA LEU A 166 5.65 15.16 -8.09
C LEU A 166 4.45 15.36 -7.15
N GLN A 167 4.42 16.48 -6.45
CA GLN A 167 3.23 16.87 -5.71
C GLN A 167 2.17 17.37 -6.68
N ARG A 168 1.02 16.66 -6.75
CA ARG A 168 -0.10 17.00 -7.61
C ARG A 168 -1.42 16.57 -6.99
N ASP A 169 -2.40 17.47 -7.04
CA ASP A 169 -3.78 17.13 -6.75
C ASP A 169 -4.46 16.65 -8.04
N VAL A 170 -4.79 15.37 -8.14
CA VAL A 170 -5.44 14.79 -9.31
C VAL A 170 -6.84 15.39 -9.55
N LEU A 171 -7.47 15.96 -8.53
CA LEU A 171 -8.78 16.60 -8.64
C LEU A 171 -8.71 18.05 -9.16
N ALA A 172 -7.53 18.67 -9.18
CA ALA A 172 -7.36 20.02 -9.74
C ALA A 172 -7.45 20.02 -11.28
N ASP A 173 -7.69 21.19 -11.87
CA ASP A 173 -7.91 21.34 -13.33
C ASP A 173 -6.73 21.91 -14.11
N ASP A 174 -5.60 22.24 -13.45
CA ASP A 174 -4.47 22.95 -14.04
C ASP A 174 -3.33 22.01 -14.47
N TRP A 175 -3.47 21.40 -15.63
CA TRP A 175 -2.50 20.45 -16.17
C TRP A 175 -1.71 21.05 -17.34
N GLU A 176 -0.61 21.74 -17.08
CA GLU A 176 0.26 22.21 -18.15
C GLU A 176 1.29 21.13 -18.56
N LYS A 177 1.31 20.79 -19.85
CA LYS A 177 2.35 20.00 -20.54
C LYS A 177 2.80 18.71 -19.83
N ILE A 178 1.86 17.81 -19.57
CA ILE A 178 2.17 16.47 -19.05
C ILE A 178 2.56 15.57 -20.23
N PRO A 179 3.62 14.75 -20.09
CA PRO A 179 3.97 13.77 -21.12
C PRO A 179 2.91 12.67 -21.20
N SER A 180 2.79 12.00 -22.34
CA SER A 180 1.92 10.84 -22.48
C SER A 180 2.58 9.59 -21.91
N PHE A 181 1.75 8.61 -21.50
CA PHE A 181 2.16 7.37 -20.82
C PHE A 181 1.66 6.13 -21.57
N ASP A 182 2.37 5.02 -21.41
CA ASP A 182 1.93 3.70 -21.86
C ASP A 182 0.98 3.07 -20.85
N VAL A 183 1.22 3.34 -19.56
CA VAL A 183 0.43 2.82 -18.44
C VAL A 183 0.16 3.95 -17.45
N ILE A 184 -1.09 4.02 -16.99
CA ILE A 184 -1.48 4.78 -15.80
C ILE A 184 -2.06 3.78 -14.80
N VAL A 185 -1.63 3.88 -13.54
CA VAL A 185 -2.13 3.07 -12.43
C VAL A 185 -2.54 3.95 -11.27
N SER A 186 -3.55 3.54 -10.52
CA SER A 186 -3.92 4.19 -9.27
C SER A 186 -4.59 3.22 -8.30
N ASN A 187 -4.22 3.33 -7.03
CA ASN A 187 -4.99 2.83 -5.90
C ASN A 187 -5.53 4.06 -5.14
N PRO A 188 -6.60 4.70 -5.62
CA PRO A 188 -7.10 5.94 -5.05
C PRO A 188 -7.94 5.68 -3.80
N PRO A 189 -8.23 6.68 -2.97
CA PRO A 189 -9.21 6.55 -1.89
C PRO A 189 -10.56 6.09 -2.44
N TYR A 190 -11.17 5.08 -1.78
CA TYR A 190 -12.43 4.48 -2.25
C TYR A 190 -13.38 4.03 -1.13
N VAL A 191 -13.03 4.23 0.12
CA VAL A 191 -13.90 3.87 1.26
C VAL A 191 -14.88 5.01 1.50
N THR A 192 -16.18 4.72 1.51
CA THR A 192 -17.19 5.73 1.78
C THR A 192 -17.29 6.06 3.27
N GLU A 193 -17.85 7.24 3.61
CA GLU A 193 -18.05 7.62 5.01
C GLU A 193 -18.97 6.64 5.76
N THR A 194 -19.96 6.06 5.07
CA THR A 194 -20.86 5.05 5.65
C THR A 194 -20.09 3.75 5.99
N GLU A 195 -19.16 3.33 5.15
CA GLU A 195 -18.35 2.11 5.35
C GLU A 195 -17.38 2.22 6.55
N LYS A 196 -17.09 3.42 7.05
CA LYS A 196 -16.27 3.63 8.26
C LYS A 196 -16.77 2.82 9.46
N ASN A 197 -18.08 2.64 9.59
CA ASN A 197 -18.67 1.93 10.72
C ASN A 197 -18.38 0.42 10.71
N GLU A 198 -17.94 -0.11 9.57
CA GLU A 198 -17.60 -1.53 9.38
C GLU A 198 -16.08 -1.78 9.40
N MET A 199 -15.29 -0.72 9.49
CA MET A 199 -13.83 -0.82 9.49
C MET A 199 -13.27 -1.09 10.89
N ASP A 200 -12.10 -1.71 10.91
CA ASP A 200 -11.33 -1.89 12.13
C ASP A 200 -10.93 -0.54 12.75
N ALA A 201 -11.10 -0.42 14.05
CA ALA A 201 -10.83 0.84 14.78
C ALA A 201 -9.38 1.32 14.61
N ASN A 202 -8.43 0.40 14.52
CA ASN A 202 -7.02 0.72 14.31
C ASN A 202 -6.74 1.37 12.94
N VAL A 203 -7.45 0.97 11.88
CA VAL A 203 -7.34 1.61 10.56
C VAL A 203 -7.86 3.05 10.63
N LEU A 204 -9.04 3.22 11.25
CA LEU A 204 -9.68 4.54 11.39
C LEU A 204 -8.86 5.54 12.19
N GLU A 205 -8.18 5.07 13.25
CA GLU A 205 -7.46 5.94 14.18
C GLU A 205 -6.02 6.24 13.69
N TRP A 206 -5.40 5.31 12.96
CA TRP A 206 -3.97 5.36 12.71
C TRP A 206 -3.60 5.62 11.26
N GLU A 207 -4.38 5.16 10.29
CA GLU A 207 -4.06 5.36 8.89
C GLU A 207 -4.60 6.70 8.35
N PRO A 208 -3.92 7.34 7.37
CA PRO A 208 -4.30 8.68 6.92
C PRO A 208 -5.66 8.67 6.21
N GLY A 209 -6.62 9.41 6.75
CA GLY A 209 -7.96 9.49 6.18
C GLY A 209 -8.00 10.00 4.74
N LEU A 210 -7.01 10.83 4.34
CA LEU A 210 -6.85 11.30 2.97
C LEU A 210 -6.60 10.15 1.97
N ALA A 211 -5.96 9.07 2.41
CA ALA A 211 -5.68 7.90 1.58
C ALA A 211 -6.82 6.87 1.55
N LEU A 212 -7.84 7.04 2.41
CA LEU A 212 -8.91 6.06 2.57
C LEU A 212 -10.25 6.54 2.07
N PHE A 213 -10.67 7.78 2.41
CA PHE A 213 -12.07 8.15 2.39
C PHE A 213 -12.50 9.02 1.20
N VAL A 214 -13.72 8.71 0.75
CA VAL A 214 -14.46 9.49 -0.23
C VAL A 214 -15.85 9.85 0.33
N PRO A 215 -16.48 10.97 -0.10
CA PRO A 215 -17.84 11.30 0.27
C PRO A 215 -18.85 10.26 -0.22
N ASP A 216 -19.86 9.95 0.58
CA ASP A 216 -20.95 9.00 0.21
C ASP A 216 -21.70 9.44 -1.06
N GLU A 217 -21.85 10.75 -1.30
CA GLU A 217 -22.52 11.31 -2.47
C GLU A 217 -21.69 11.20 -3.76
N ASP A 218 -20.38 10.98 -3.67
CA ASP A 218 -19.50 10.84 -4.85
C ASP A 218 -18.37 9.82 -4.62
N PRO A 219 -18.70 8.53 -4.43
CA PRO A 219 -17.72 7.48 -4.11
C PRO A 219 -16.77 7.17 -5.28
N LEU A 220 -17.15 7.56 -6.49
CA LEU A 220 -16.41 7.27 -7.72
C LEU A 220 -15.61 8.47 -8.26
N ARG A 221 -15.48 9.55 -7.47
CA ARG A 221 -14.88 10.82 -7.91
C ARG A 221 -13.46 10.66 -8.47
N PHE A 222 -12.62 9.88 -7.82
CA PHE A 222 -11.25 9.65 -8.29
C PHE A 222 -11.22 8.83 -9.57
N TYR A 223 -12.03 7.77 -9.67
CA TYR A 223 -12.12 6.96 -10.90
C TYR A 223 -12.59 7.78 -12.09
N ASN A 224 -13.65 8.60 -11.92
CA ASN A 224 -14.14 9.52 -12.94
C ASN A 224 -13.04 10.50 -13.39
N ARG A 225 -12.37 11.10 -12.44
CA ARG A 225 -11.34 12.11 -12.73
C ARG A 225 -10.12 11.50 -13.41
N ILE A 226 -9.62 10.39 -12.91
CA ILE A 226 -8.44 9.71 -13.46
C ILE A 226 -8.76 9.10 -14.83
N ALA A 227 -9.95 8.54 -15.04
CA ALA A 227 -10.39 8.05 -16.34
C ALA A 227 -10.38 9.17 -17.40
N ARG A 228 -10.94 10.34 -17.08
CA ARG A 228 -10.91 11.51 -17.96
C ARG A 228 -9.48 11.97 -18.25
N LEU A 229 -8.66 12.13 -17.22
CA LEU A 229 -7.26 12.52 -17.34
C LEU A 229 -6.47 11.51 -18.18
N GLY A 230 -6.64 10.22 -17.91
CA GLY A 230 -5.98 9.14 -18.65
C GLY A 230 -6.38 9.11 -20.11
N SER A 231 -7.63 9.50 -20.48
CA SER A 231 -8.02 9.61 -21.88
C SER A 231 -7.22 10.66 -22.66
N GLU A 232 -6.66 11.66 -21.97
CA GLU A 232 -5.81 12.69 -22.55
C GLU A 232 -4.31 12.33 -22.50
N LEU A 233 -3.88 11.62 -21.45
CA LEU A 233 -2.48 11.34 -21.18
C LEU A 233 -1.99 9.98 -21.69
N LEU A 234 -2.86 9.00 -21.90
CA LEU A 234 -2.45 7.71 -22.44
C LEU A 234 -2.17 7.79 -23.93
N LEU A 235 -1.10 7.14 -24.34
CA LEU A 235 -0.81 6.88 -25.74
C LEU A 235 -1.91 5.96 -26.34
N PRO A 236 -2.12 5.99 -27.67
CA PRO A 236 -2.98 5.00 -28.33
C PRO A 236 -2.50 3.58 -28.02
N GLY A 237 -3.40 2.74 -27.50
CA GLY A 237 -3.09 1.39 -27.01
C GLY A 237 -2.49 1.33 -25.61
N GLY A 238 -2.33 2.46 -24.93
CA GLY A 238 -1.96 2.51 -23.53
C GLY A 238 -3.06 1.98 -22.61
N LYS A 239 -2.72 1.64 -21.37
CA LYS A 239 -3.63 0.99 -20.44
C LYS A 239 -3.81 1.77 -19.15
N LEU A 240 -5.05 1.73 -18.62
CA LEU A 240 -5.39 2.26 -17.31
C LEU A 240 -5.72 1.10 -16.37
N TYR A 241 -5.15 1.15 -15.17
CA TYR A 241 -5.39 0.18 -14.11
C TYR A 241 -5.81 0.88 -12.83
N PHE A 242 -6.85 0.35 -12.20
CA PHE A 242 -7.33 0.77 -10.89
C PHE A 242 -7.36 -0.40 -9.90
N GLU A 243 -6.91 -0.18 -8.68
CA GLU A 243 -7.44 -0.91 -7.54
C GLU A 243 -8.78 -0.29 -7.14
N ILE A 244 -9.75 -1.12 -6.75
CA ILE A 244 -11.12 -0.67 -6.55
C ILE A 244 -11.72 -1.16 -5.24
N ASN A 245 -12.73 -0.44 -4.74
CA ASN A 245 -13.69 -0.99 -3.81
C ASN A 245 -14.47 -2.12 -4.49
N GLN A 246 -14.55 -3.29 -3.85
CA GLN A 246 -15.25 -4.47 -4.38
C GLN A 246 -16.73 -4.21 -4.75
N ALA A 247 -17.35 -3.19 -4.14
CA ALA A 247 -18.74 -2.85 -4.37
C ALA A 247 -18.98 -2.13 -5.72
N TYR A 248 -17.93 -1.52 -6.30
CA TYR A 248 -18.05 -0.61 -7.44
C TYR A 248 -17.33 -1.09 -8.72
N GLY A 249 -17.08 -2.39 -8.86
CA GLY A 249 -16.37 -2.93 -10.01
C GLY A 249 -17.04 -2.63 -11.34
N ARG A 250 -18.34 -2.84 -11.45
CA ARG A 250 -19.12 -2.60 -12.68
C ARG A 250 -19.25 -1.12 -13.00
N GLU A 251 -19.50 -0.30 -12.00
CA GLU A 251 -19.62 1.15 -12.13
C GLU A 251 -18.30 1.75 -12.60
N THR A 252 -17.17 1.29 -12.04
CA THR A 252 -15.83 1.74 -12.46
C THR A 252 -15.52 1.31 -13.91
N ALA A 253 -15.84 0.08 -14.30
CA ALA A 253 -15.70 -0.37 -15.68
C ALA A 253 -16.56 0.48 -16.63
N HIS A 254 -17.80 0.79 -16.26
CA HIS A 254 -18.68 1.65 -17.04
C HIS A 254 -18.13 3.08 -17.19
N ILE A 255 -17.50 3.64 -16.15
CA ILE A 255 -16.81 4.95 -16.25
C ILE A 255 -15.73 4.90 -17.34
N LEU A 256 -14.96 3.81 -17.44
CA LEU A 256 -13.94 3.68 -18.48
C LEU A 256 -14.59 3.64 -19.88
N GLU A 257 -15.65 2.88 -20.08
CA GLU A 257 -16.39 2.81 -21.34
C GLU A 257 -16.94 4.19 -21.77
N MET A 258 -17.51 4.95 -20.83
CA MET A 258 -18.01 6.30 -21.09
C MET A 258 -16.90 7.30 -21.47
N ASN A 259 -15.66 7.06 -21.03
CA ASN A 259 -14.47 7.83 -21.42
C ASN A 259 -13.74 7.24 -22.63
N GLN A 260 -14.43 6.42 -23.45
CA GLN A 260 -13.95 5.85 -24.72
C GLN A 260 -12.78 4.86 -24.57
N TYR A 261 -12.61 4.27 -23.40
CA TYR A 261 -11.73 3.11 -23.24
C TYR A 261 -12.40 1.86 -23.81
N ARG A 262 -11.58 0.89 -24.21
CA ARG A 262 -12.01 -0.39 -24.79
C ARG A 262 -11.62 -1.53 -23.85
N ASP A 263 -12.33 -2.65 -24.01
CA ASP A 263 -12.03 -3.89 -23.29
C ASP A 263 -11.98 -3.71 -21.77
N ALA A 264 -12.86 -2.85 -21.22
CA ALA A 264 -12.96 -2.66 -19.78
C ALA A 264 -13.35 -3.97 -19.09
N ARG A 265 -12.59 -4.38 -18.09
CA ARG A 265 -12.79 -5.64 -17.37
C ARG A 265 -12.53 -5.49 -15.88
N VAL A 266 -13.31 -6.23 -15.11
CA VAL A 266 -13.15 -6.37 -13.66
C VAL A 266 -12.41 -7.68 -13.39
N ILE A 267 -11.36 -7.61 -12.60
CA ILE A 267 -10.51 -8.74 -12.22
C ILE A 267 -10.65 -8.96 -10.72
N LYS A 268 -10.79 -10.23 -10.34
CA LYS A 268 -10.91 -10.66 -8.96
C LYS A 268 -9.55 -10.96 -8.37
N ASP A 269 -9.41 -10.65 -7.07
CA ASP A 269 -8.26 -11.08 -6.28
C ASP A 269 -8.29 -12.59 -5.97
N ILE A 270 -7.23 -13.09 -5.34
CA ILE A 270 -7.11 -14.50 -4.93
C ILE A 270 -8.23 -14.97 -4.00
N PHE A 271 -8.96 -14.04 -3.36
CA PHE A 271 -10.11 -14.34 -2.50
C PHE A 271 -11.45 -14.31 -3.26
N GLY A 272 -11.43 -14.04 -4.57
CA GLY A 272 -12.60 -13.97 -5.44
C GLY A 272 -13.41 -12.67 -5.33
N LYS A 273 -12.86 -11.62 -4.73
CA LYS A 273 -13.47 -10.30 -4.64
C LYS A 273 -13.04 -9.44 -5.83
N ASP A 274 -13.93 -8.61 -6.34
CA ASP A 274 -13.59 -7.63 -7.37
C ASP A 274 -12.54 -6.67 -6.83
N ARG A 275 -11.36 -6.60 -7.46
CA ARG A 275 -10.21 -5.88 -6.94
C ARG A 275 -9.57 -4.93 -7.92
N ILE A 276 -9.52 -5.27 -9.19
CA ILE A 276 -8.87 -4.48 -10.21
C ILE A 276 -9.84 -4.20 -11.34
N VAL A 277 -9.84 -2.97 -11.85
CA VAL A 277 -10.47 -2.60 -13.12
C VAL A 277 -9.39 -2.10 -14.07
N THR A 278 -9.38 -2.60 -15.29
CA THR A 278 -8.44 -2.17 -16.33
C THR A 278 -9.13 -2.03 -17.68
N ALA A 279 -8.60 -1.15 -18.53
CA ALA A 279 -9.05 -0.98 -19.91
C ALA A 279 -7.95 -0.38 -20.79
N ASN A 280 -8.12 -0.49 -22.11
CA ASN A 280 -7.23 0.02 -23.13
C ASN A 280 -7.70 1.39 -23.66
N ARG A 281 -6.74 2.29 -23.96
CA ARG A 281 -7.02 3.56 -24.62
C ARG A 281 -7.17 3.40 -26.14
#